data_e19dc933a45cd14048aadae178bebefd
#
_entry.id   e19dc933a45cd14048aadae178bebefd
#
_cell.length_a   1.000
_cell.length_b   1.000
_cell.length_c   1.000
_cell.angle_alpha   90.00
_cell.angle_beta   90.00
_cell.angle_gamma   90.00
#
_symmetry.space_group_name_H-M   'P 1'
#
loop_
_entity.id
_entity.type
_entity.pdbx_description
1 polymer ?
#
loop_
_entity_poly.entity_id
_entity_poly.type
_entity_poly.pdbx_seq_one_letter_code
_entity_poly.pdbx_strand_id
1 'polypeptide(L)'
;MTKQEILKTHFGYDTFREGQEAVIDALLAEKDVLAVMPTGAGKSICYQVPALMMKGITLVISPLISLMKDQVRSLNQAGISAAYLNSSLTQGQYFTALRYAKAGRYPIIYVAPERLTTDAFLDFAQSADISMIAVDEAHCVSQWGQDFRPSYLKIAEFVAQLPKRPVISAFTATATKEVREDIARLLGLRDPFCTTTGFDRENLYFAVKTPKDKYKEVHDYILEHPDDSGIIYCLTRKLVEEVCGKLIRDGITATRYHAGLSDEERRNNQDDFIYDRCHVMVATNEFGMGIDKSDVRYVIHYNMPKNMEGYYQEAGRAGRDGDPAECILLYSGKDVVTNQYLIERGQDNQELDAATWRLVRERDQERLKQMTFYCFTHDCLREYILKYFGEYGKSYCGNCLNCQTEFEEQDVTREARAMVRCVESSGQRYGVNVILDTLRGASTAKIRQYDMDGNPEYGACAKIPAHRLRQILNYLVLREYLHLTDDGYTIVKLTASSKSLLEEDHTLTMKMPKEQETKKKDKRSRLPKSAVGELSEEDEPLFQKLRTLRLEIAREEKIPPYMVFSDKTLIHMCILKPGSEEEMLNVTGVGRHKYEKYGKRFIDAVQNL
;
A
#
# COMPACT_ATOMS: atom_id res chain seq x y z
N MET A 1 1.94 24.87 25.44
CA MET A 1 2.97 24.16 24.65
C MET A 1 2.83 24.55 23.18
N THR A 2 3.93 24.82 22.50
CA THR A 2 3.95 25.04 21.06
C THR A 2 3.78 23.71 20.31
N LYS A 3 3.46 23.78 19.01
CA LYS A 3 3.34 22.56 18.18
C LYS A 3 4.65 21.76 18.14
N GLN A 4 5.81 22.43 18.14
CA GLN A 4 7.14 21.82 18.18
C GLN A 4 7.44 21.13 19.53
N GLU A 5 7.06 21.78 20.65
CA GLU A 5 7.22 21.18 21.97
C GLU A 5 6.37 19.92 22.12
N ILE A 6 5.12 19.91 21.59
CA ILE A 6 4.26 18.72 21.58
C ILE A 6 4.89 17.63 20.74
N LEU A 7 5.38 17.96 19.52
CA LEU A 7 6.03 17.02 18.63
C LEU A 7 7.23 16.35 19.32
N LYS A 8 8.09 17.16 19.97
CA LYS A 8 9.29 16.62 20.67
C LYS A 8 8.90 15.82 21.91
N THR A 9 8.00 16.34 22.75
CA THR A 9 7.67 15.72 24.04
C THR A 9 6.97 14.39 23.90
N HIS A 10 5.97 14.30 23.00
CA HIS A 10 5.13 13.11 22.88
C HIS A 10 5.59 12.15 21.79
N PHE A 11 6.14 12.66 20.68
CA PHE A 11 6.47 11.84 19.52
C PHE A 11 7.98 11.68 19.29
N GLY A 12 8.83 12.49 19.96
CA GLY A 12 10.30 12.37 19.89
C GLY A 12 10.93 12.91 18.60
N TYR A 13 10.23 13.74 17.83
CA TYR A 13 10.74 14.35 16.61
C TYR A 13 11.03 15.82 16.82
N ASP A 14 12.14 16.30 16.25
CA ASP A 14 12.57 17.71 16.38
C ASP A 14 11.88 18.61 15.34
N THR A 15 11.56 18.06 14.17
CA THR A 15 11.00 18.79 13.03
C THR A 15 9.82 18.05 12.42
N PHE A 16 8.87 18.79 11.87
CA PHE A 16 7.80 18.23 11.06
C PHE A 16 8.33 17.79 9.71
N ARG A 17 7.72 16.75 9.14
CA ARG A 17 7.95 16.36 7.75
C ARG A 17 7.30 17.36 6.81
N GLU A 18 7.72 17.32 5.54
CA GLU A 18 7.15 18.18 4.50
C GLU A 18 5.62 18.11 4.47
N GLY A 19 4.98 19.28 4.42
CA GLY A 19 3.53 19.44 4.39
C GLY A 19 2.81 19.29 5.73
N GLN A 20 3.40 18.64 6.75
CA GLN A 20 2.72 18.45 8.05
C GLN A 20 2.47 19.78 8.77
N GLU A 21 3.46 20.65 8.81
CA GLU A 21 3.37 21.91 9.53
C GLU A 21 2.30 22.83 8.94
N ALA A 22 2.21 22.91 7.61
CA ALA A 22 1.19 23.72 6.94
C ALA A 22 -0.24 23.21 7.21
N VAL A 23 -0.43 21.89 7.28
CA VAL A 23 -1.71 21.27 7.65
C VAL A 23 -2.07 21.60 9.09
N ILE A 24 -1.12 21.46 10.02
CA ILE A 24 -1.32 21.78 11.44
C ILE A 24 -1.71 23.26 11.62
N ASP A 25 -1.01 24.17 10.94
CA ASP A 25 -1.29 25.61 11.02
C ASP A 25 -2.67 25.95 10.46
N ALA A 26 -3.09 25.32 9.36
CA ALA A 26 -4.42 25.50 8.81
C ALA A 26 -5.51 25.06 9.79
N LEU A 27 -5.33 23.90 10.45
CA LEU A 27 -6.28 23.38 11.45
C LEU A 27 -6.34 24.29 12.70
N LEU A 28 -5.19 24.78 13.17
CA LEU A 28 -5.13 25.71 14.30
C LEU A 28 -5.73 27.08 13.97
N ALA A 29 -5.75 27.46 12.68
CA ALA A 29 -6.45 28.63 12.17
C ALA A 29 -7.94 28.36 11.87
N GLU A 30 -8.50 27.25 12.38
CA GLU A 30 -9.90 26.81 12.20
C GLU A 30 -10.33 26.67 10.73
N LYS A 31 -9.40 26.38 9.82
CA LYS A 31 -9.71 26.05 8.41
C LYS A 31 -9.94 24.56 8.24
N ASP A 32 -10.92 24.20 7.41
CA ASP A 32 -11.07 22.83 6.95
C ASP A 32 -9.85 22.42 6.11
N VAL A 33 -9.51 21.13 6.13
CA VAL A 33 -8.31 20.61 5.46
C VAL A 33 -8.67 19.39 4.61
N LEU A 34 -8.10 19.32 3.41
CA LEU A 34 -8.01 18.11 2.59
C LEU A 34 -6.53 17.80 2.32
N ALA A 35 -6.00 16.80 2.99
CA ALA A 35 -4.61 16.41 2.88
C ALA A 35 -4.47 15.02 2.22
N VAL A 36 -3.84 15.00 1.04
CA VAL A 36 -3.43 13.76 0.37
C VAL A 36 -1.96 13.53 0.67
N MET A 37 -1.69 12.54 1.50
CA MET A 37 -0.35 12.25 2.01
C MET A 37 -0.08 10.75 1.91
N PRO A 38 1.03 10.30 1.31
CA PRO A 38 1.32 8.88 1.13
C PRO A 38 1.36 8.13 2.47
N THR A 39 1.26 6.80 2.39
CA THR A 39 1.46 5.93 3.54
C THR A 39 2.87 6.14 4.09
N GLY A 40 2.99 6.32 5.41
CA GLY A 40 4.28 6.61 6.06
C GLY A 40 4.66 8.10 6.13
N ALA A 41 3.92 9.02 5.49
CA ALA A 41 4.16 10.48 5.61
C ALA A 41 3.79 11.07 6.99
N GLY A 42 3.19 10.28 7.88
CA GLY A 42 2.83 10.71 9.22
C GLY A 42 1.54 11.52 9.30
N LYS A 43 0.51 11.13 8.52
CA LYS A 43 -0.85 11.75 8.54
C LYS A 43 -1.41 11.93 9.94
N SER A 44 -1.20 10.94 10.83
CA SER A 44 -1.74 10.97 12.19
C SER A 44 -1.23 12.16 13.00
N ILE A 45 0.02 12.55 12.87
CA ILE A 45 0.62 13.71 13.54
C ILE A 45 -0.12 14.99 13.17
N CYS A 46 -0.59 15.11 11.92
CA CYS A 46 -1.26 16.30 11.40
C CYS A 46 -2.56 16.64 12.13
N TYR A 47 -3.26 15.64 12.69
CA TYR A 47 -4.47 15.88 13.50
C TYR A 47 -4.23 15.63 14.99
N GLN A 48 -3.25 14.82 15.39
CA GLN A 48 -2.95 14.56 16.80
C GLN A 48 -2.33 15.76 17.49
N VAL A 49 -1.42 16.50 16.84
CA VAL A 49 -0.82 17.70 17.40
C VAL A 49 -1.87 18.81 17.61
N PRO A 50 -2.69 19.19 16.62
CA PRO A 50 -3.78 20.16 16.84
C PRO A 50 -4.76 19.72 17.93
N ALA A 51 -5.11 18.43 17.99
CA ALA A 51 -6.01 17.89 19.01
C ALA A 51 -5.54 18.13 20.45
N LEU A 52 -4.24 18.22 20.67
CA LEU A 52 -3.64 18.52 21.97
C LEU A 52 -3.54 20.03 22.25
N MET A 53 -3.69 20.87 21.22
CA MET A 53 -3.63 22.33 21.34
C MET A 53 -5.01 22.98 21.40
N MET A 54 -5.99 22.40 20.71
CA MET A 54 -7.36 22.88 20.68
C MET A 54 -8.10 22.53 21.99
N LYS A 55 -9.04 23.39 22.38
CA LYS A 55 -9.96 23.05 23.48
C LYS A 55 -11.07 22.16 22.97
N GLY A 56 -11.49 21.19 23.77
CA GLY A 56 -12.56 20.26 23.41
C GLY A 56 -12.02 18.90 22.94
N ILE A 57 -12.86 18.15 22.24
CA ILE A 57 -12.59 16.79 21.80
C ILE A 57 -12.35 16.77 20.29
N THR A 58 -11.33 16.06 19.87
CA THR A 58 -11.14 15.69 18.46
C THR A 58 -11.72 14.28 18.24
N LEU A 59 -12.69 14.18 17.35
CA LEU A 59 -13.19 12.89 16.87
C LEU A 59 -12.40 12.47 15.62
N VAL A 60 -11.82 11.27 15.65
CA VAL A 60 -11.14 10.68 14.49
C VAL A 60 -12.04 9.58 13.94
N ILE A 61 -12.61 9.81 12.76
CA ILE A 61 -13.44 8.81 12.07
C ILE A 61 -12.53 7.93 11.25
N SER A 62 -12.52 6.62 11.56
CA SER A 62 -11.67 5.64 10.88
C SER A 62 -12.45 4.37 10.55
N PRO A 63 -12.19 3.73 9.38
CA PRO A 63 -12.99 2.59 8.93
C PRO A 63 -12.61 1.27 9.58
N LEU A 64 -11.51 1.22 10.36
CA LEU A 64 -10.87 -0.02 10.76
C LEU A 64 -10.66 -0.12 12.27
N ILE A 65 -11.25 -1.15 12.85
CA ILE A 65 -11.18 -1.43 14.29
C ILE A 65 -9.74 -1.67 14.76
N SER A 66 -8.94 -2.41 13.98
CA SER A 66 -7.54 -2.69 14.29
C SER A 66 -6.70 -1.41 14.34
N LEU A 67 -6.84 -0.55 13.32
CA LEU A 67 -6.14 0.74 13.25
C LEU A 67 -6.48 1.62 14.44
N MET A 68 -7.76 1.73 14.80
CA MET A 68 -8.17 2.52 15.97
C MET A 68 -7.50 2.03 17.25
N LYS A 69 -7.43 0.71 17.45
CA LYS A 69 -6.80 0.11 18.64
C LYS A 69 -5.31 0.40 18.69
N ASP A 70 -4.61 0.27 17.57
CA ASP A 70 -3.18 0.50 17.47
C ASP A 70 -2.84 1.99 17.68
N GLN A 71 -3.61 2.91 17.08
CA GLN A 71 -3.45 4.34 17.27
C GLN A 71 -3.70 4.77 18.72
N VAL A 72 -4.77 4.29 19.35
CA VAL A 72 -5.07 4.58 20.75
C VAL A 72 -3.99 4.01 21.68
N ARG A 73 -3.48 2.81 21.40
CA ARG A 73 -2.37 2.22 22.16
C ARG A 73 -1.10 3.07 22.05
N SER A 74 -0.74 3.50 20.85
CA SER A 74 0.42 4.38 20.61
C SER A 74 0.29 5.72 21.33
N LEU A 75 -0.88 6.35 21.27
CA LEU A 75 -1.15 7.60 21.98
C LEU A 75 -1.03 7.46 23.50
N ASN A 76 -1.64 6.41 24.07
CA ASN A 76 -1.55 6.16 25.50
C ASN A 76 -0.11 5.90 25.96
N GLN A 77 0.72 5.24 25.12
CA GLN A 77 2.14 5.06 25.38
C GLN A 77 2.96 6.33 25.26
N ALA A 78 2.53 7.25 24.40
CA ALA A 78 3.10 8.59 24.30
C ALA A 78 2.62 9.55 25.43
N GLY A 79 1.86 9.03 26.41
CA GLY A 79 1.32 9.83 27.50
C GLY A 79 0.08 10.66 27.15
N ILE A 80 -0.58 10.37 26.02
CA ILE A 80 -1.78 11.06 25.55
C ILE A 80 -3.00 10.16 25.81
N SER A 81 -3.92 10.59 26.67
CA SER A 81 -5.15 9.83 26.94
C SER A 81 -6.05 9.80 25.70
N ALA A 82 -6.29 8.62 25.14
CA ALA A 82 -7.17 8.42 24.00
C ALA A 82 -8.08 7.20 24.18
N ALA A 83 -9.22 7.20 23.51
CA ALA A 83 -10.16 6.09 23.52
C ALA A 83 -10.64 5.76 22.10
N TYR A 84 -11.23 4.58 21.92
CA TYR A 84 -11.94 4.21 20.70
C TYR A 84 -13.37 3.75 20.99
N LEU A 85 -14.27 4.00 20.04
CA LEU A 85 -15.70 3.67 20.10
C LEU A 85 -16.07 2.87 18.84
N ASN A 86 -16.11 1.56 18.93
CA ASN A 86 -16.42 0.67 17.81
C ASN A 86 -17.22 -0.57 18.26
N SER A 87 -17.51 -1.50 17.37
CA SER A 87 -18.31 -2.69 17.62
C SER A 87 -17.62 -3.76 18.50
N SER A 88 -16.30 -3.65 18.72
CA SER A 88 -15.58 -4.61 19.55
C SER A 88 -15.73 -4.37 21.06
N LEU A 89 -16.32 -3.24 21.46
CA LEU A 89 -16.58 -2.92 22.86
C LEU A 89 -17.87 -3.60 23.32
N THR A 90 -17.84 -4.14 24.54
CA THR A 90 -19.07 -4.51 25.24
C THR A 90 -19.90 -3.26 25.57
N GLN A 91 -21.20 -3.42 25.75
CA GLN A 91 -22.09 -2.30 26.07
C GLN A 91 -21.62 -1.51 27.32
N GLY A 92 -21.18 -2.22 28.37
CA GLY A 92 -20.65 -1.57 29.59
C GLY A 92 -19.36 -0.78 29.35
N GLN A 93 -18.44 -1.31 28.53
CA GLN A 93 -17.22 -0.61 28.13
C GLN A 93 -17.55 0.65 27.31
N TYR A 94 -18.49 0.54 26.38
CA TYR A 94 -18.93 1.64 25.53
C TYR A 94 -19.49 2.82 26.35
N PHE A 95 -20.45 2.55 27.24
CA PHE A 95 -21.01 3.61 28.11
C PHE A 95 -19.99 4.17 29.10
N THR A 96 -19.05 3.37 29.59
CA THR A 96 -17.96 3.84 30.44
C THR A 96 -17.05 4.81 29.68
N ALA A 97 -16.69 4.47 28.42
CA ALA A 97 -15.90 5.34 27.57
C ALA A 97 -16.60 6.67 27.27
N LEU A 98 -17.91 6.66 26.96
CA LEU A 98 -18.71 7.87 26.76
C LEU A 98 -18.77 8.75 28.02
N ARG A 99 -18.93 8.15 29.21
CA ARG A 99 -18.91 8.87 30.49
C ARG A 99 -17.58 9.59 30.73
N TYR A 100 -16.46 8.92 30.47
CA TYR A 100 -15.13 9.53 30.60
C TYR A 100 -14.88 10.60 29.54
N ALA A 101 -15.40 10.43 28.33
CA ALA A 101 -15.36 11.41 27.28
C ALA A 101 -16.12 12.70 27.67
N LYS A 102 -17.35 12.56 28.22
CA LYS A 102 -18.11 13.71 28.78
C LYS A 102 -17.38 14.43 29.91
N ALA A 103 -16.59 13.71 30.70
CA ALA A 103 -15.75 14.30 31.76
C ALA A 103 -14.46 14.95 31.22
N GLY A 104 -14.28 15.07 29.91
CA GLY A 104 -13.11 15.71 29.29
C GLY A 104 -11.81 14.95 29.43
N ARG A 105 -11.88 13.61 29.69
CA ARG A 105 -10.69 12.80 29.96
C ARG A 105 -9.88 12.50 28.69
N TYR A 106 -10.52 12.53 27.52
CA TYR A 106 -9.92 12.17 26.26
C TYR A 106 -9.89 13.36 25.29
N PRO A 107 -8.73 13.93 24.99
CA PRO A 107 -8.61 14.93 23.91
C PRO A 107 -8.85 14.33 22.52
N ILE A 108 -8.62 13.01 22.35
CA ILE A 108 -8.78 12.31 21.07
C ILE A 108 -9.63 11.05 21.27
N ILE A 109 -10.66 10.91 20.43
CA ILE A 109 -11.53 9.73 20.41
C ILE A 109 -11.65 9.22 18.99
N TYR A 110 -11.24 7.95 18.77
CA TYR A 110 -11.47 7.26 17.51
C TYR A 110 -12.86 6.65 17.48
N VAL A 111 -13.58 6.85 16.38
CA VAL A 111 -14.96 6.35 16.23
C VAL A 111 -15.17 5.67 14.89
N ALA A 112 -15.85 4.53 14.90
CA ALA A 112 -16.27 3.87 13.67
C ALA A 112 -17.45 4.63 13.04
N PRO A 113 -17.49 4.81 11.71
CA PRO A 113 -18.52 5.61 11.04
C PRO A 113 -19.95 5.11 11.31
N GLU A 114 -20.15 3.80 11.53
CA GLU A 114 -21.43 3.19 11.85
C GLU A 114 -21.98 3.62 13.22
N ARG A 115 -21.12 4.13 14.11
CA ARG A 115 -21.53 4.62 15.45
C ARG A 115 -22.09 6.03 15.43
N LEU A 116 -21.76 6.83 14.42
CA LEU A 116 -22.15 8.24 14.34
C LEU A 116 -23.66 8.48 14.39
N THR A 117 -24.45 7.52 13.94
CA THR A 117 -25.92 7.61 13.86
C THR A 117 -26.64 6.86 14.98
N THR A 118 -25.91 6.35 15.99
CA THR A 118 -26.55 5.70 17.15
C THR A 118 -27.01 6.73 18.18
N ASP A 119 -28.20 6.55 18.75
CA ASP A 119 -28.81 7.51 19.70
C ASP A 119 -27.85 7.86 20.84
N ALA A 120 -27.22 6.87 21.46
CA ALA A 120 -26.29 7.08 22.57
C ALA A 120 -25.06 7.93 22.18
N PHE A 121 -24.58 7.81 20.92
CA PHE A 121 -23.47 8.63 20.44
C PHE A 121 -23.93 10.03 20.07
N LEU A 122 -25.10 10.19 19.47
CA LEU A 122 -25.71 11.49 19.17
C LEU A 122 -25.97 12.30 20.45
N ASP A 123 -26.54 11.69 21.48
CA ASP A 123 -26.73 12.32 22.79
C ASP A 123 -25.42 12.79 23.43
N PHE A 124 -24.38 11.97 23.29
CA PHE A 124 -23.03 12.37 23.72
C PHE A 124 -22.53 13.56 22.91
N ALA A 125 -22.58 13.48 21.57
CA ALA A 125 -22.03 14.48 20.66
C ALA A 125 -22.72 15.84 20.79
N GLN A 126 -24.04 15.85 21.03
CA GLN A 126 -24.80 17.08 21.27
C GLN A 126 -24.43 17.80 22.59
N SER A 127 -23.90 17.05 23.57
CA SER A 127 -23.49 17.60 24.86
C SER A 127 -21.99 17.84 25.00
N ALA A 128 -21.18 17.35 24.06
CA ALA A 128 -19.73 17.43 24.08
C ALA A 128 -19.24 18.65 23.29
N ASP A 129 -18.15 19.26 23.76
CA ASP A 129 -17.44 20.30 22.99
C ASP A 129 -16.51 19.62 21.97
N ILE A 130 -17.02 19.41 20.76
CA ILE A 130 -16.26 18.80 19.65
C ILE A 130 -15.61 19.92 18.84
N SER A 131 -14.29 20.03 18.94
CA SER A 131 -13.51 21.08 18.26
C SER A 131 -13.13 20.71 16.83
N MET A 132 -12.83 19.44 16.60
CA MET A 132 -12.37 18.96 15.28
C MET A 132 -12.91 17.55 14.98
N ILE A 133 -13.20 17.30 13.73
CA ILE A 133 -13.44 15.97 13.17
C ILE A 133 -12.36 15.67 12.13
N ALA A 134 -11.54 14.66 12.41
CA ALA A 134 -10.55 14.15 11.47
C ALA A 134 -11.11 12.88 10.78
N VAL A 135 -11.27 12.93 9.47
CA VAL A 135 -11.73 11.79 8.66
C VAL A 135 -10.52 11.11 8.08
N ASP A 136 -10.17 9.95 8.65
CA ASP A 136 -9.10 9.10 8.15
C ASP A 136 -9.62 8.21 7.01
N GLU A 137 -8.73 7.85 6.07
CA GLU A 137 -9.08 7.13 4.82
C GLU A 137 -10.29 7.78 4.11
N ALA A 138 -10.26 9.12 3.97
CA ALA A 138 -11.38 9.92 3.46
C ALA A 138 -11.84 9.51 2.04
N HIS A 139 -10.99 8.79 1.27
CA HIS A 139 -11.37 8.23 -0.03
C HIS A 139 -12.56 7.26 0.06
N CYS A 140 -12.83 6.71 1.27
CA CYS A 140 -13.98 5.83 1.49
C CYS A 140 -15.34 6.54 1.30
N VAL A 141 -15.39 7.87 1.30
CA VAL A 141 -16.64 8.62 1.08
C VAL A 141 -17.03 8.64 -0.41
N SER A 142 -16.06 8.50 -1.31
CA SER A 142 -16.25 8.63 -2.75
C SER A 142 -16.50 7.29 -3.42
N GLN A 143 -17.54 7.22 -4.26
CA GLN A 143 -17.77 6.07 -5.14
C GLN A 143 -16.64 5.89 -6.18
N TRP A 144 -15.83 6.95 -6.41
CA TRP A 144 -14.61 6.91 -7.21
C TRP A 144 -13.39 6.47 -6.38
N GLY A 145 -13.54 6.25 -5.07
CA GLY A 145 -12.51 5.71 -4.20
C GLY A 145 -12.34 4.20 -4.38
N GLN A 146 -11.18 3.68 -3.97
CA GLN A 146 -10.86 2.24 -4.10
C GLN A 146 -11.63 1.34 -3.10
N ASP A 147 -12.13 1.92 -2.00
CA ASP A 147 -12.84 1.22 -0.91
C ASP A 147 -14.03 2.08 -0.48
N PHE A 148 -15.04 2.20 -1.37
CA PHE A 148 -16.24 2.97 -1.08
C PHE A 148 -17.04 2.34 0.07
N ARG A 149 -17.38 3.16 1.07
CA ARG A 149 -18.17 2.75 2.25
C ARG A 149 -19.37 3.69 2.44
N PRO A 150 -20.61 3.19 2.25
CA PRO A 150 -21.82 3.99 2.43
C PRO A 150 -21.92 4.68 3.79
N SER A 151 -21.39 4.06 4.85
CA SER A 151 -21.35 4.64 6.20
C SER A 151 -20.62 5.98 6.29
N TYR A 152 -19.64 6.24 5.38
CA TYR A 152 -18.94 7.52 5.32
C TYR A 152 -19.80 8.67 4.82
N LEU A 153 -20.84 8.40 4.02
CA LEU A 153 -21.78 9.43 3.58
C LEU A 153 -22.56 10.05 4.76
N LYS A 154 -22.69 9.30 5.86
CA LYS A 154 -23.38 9.77 7.08
C LYS A 154 -22.58 10.79 7.89
N ILE A 155 -21.29 11.01 7.57
CA ILE A 155 -20.44 11.97 8.29
C ILE A 155 -20.98 13.38 8.15
N ALA A 156 -21.35 13.81 6.94
CA ALA A 156 -21.90 15.15 6.71
C ALA A 156 -23.25 15.35 7.43
N GLU A 157 -24.11 14.33 7.45
CA GLU A 157 -25.38 14.35 8.19
C GLU A 157 -25.15 14.46 9.71
N PHE A 158 -24.17 13.73 10.23
CA PHE A 158 -23.77 13.81 11.63
C PHE A 158 -23.26 15.21 11.99
N VAL A 159 -22.37 15.78 11.18
CA VAL A 159 -21.86 17.14 11.38
C VAL A 159 -22.98 18.18 11.41
N ALA A 160 -24.00 18.03 10.56
CA ALA A 160 -25.15 18.93 10.51
C ALA A 160 -26.03 18.89 11.77
N GLN A 161 -25.97 17.81 12.55
CA GLN A 161 -26.74 17.65 13.81
C GLN A 161 -26.00 18.20 15.04
N LEU A 162 -24.73 18.61 14.91
CA LEU A 162 -23.95 19.16 16.03
C LEU A 162 -24.37 20.60 16.34
N PRO A 163 -24.41 21.01 17.63
CA PRO A 163 -24.76 22.38 18.03
C PRO A 163 -23.82 23.43 17.44
N LYS A 164 -22.55 23.10 17.28
CA LYS A 164 -21.52 23.93 16.65
C LYS A 164 -20.79 23.06 15.62
N ARG A 165 -20.62 23.57 14.40
CA ARG A 165 -19.82 22.87 13.38
C ARG A 165 -18.35 22.88 13.79
N PRO A 166 -17.72 21.71 13.95
CA PRO A 166 -16.29 21.61 14.19
C PRO A 166 -15.47 21.87 12.91
N VAL A 167 -14.17 22.07 13.07
CA VAL A 167 -13.23 22.01 11.93
C VAL A 167 -13.18 20.59 11.38
N ILE A 168 -13.24 20.44 10.06
CA ILE A 168 -13.20 19.14 9.40
C ILE A 168 -11.87 18.98 8.68
N SER A 169 -11.18 17.90 8.96
CA SER A 169 -9.96 17.50 8.27
C SER A 169 -10.13 16.12 7.62
N ALA A 170 -9.83 16.03 6.33
CA ALA A 170 -9.92 14.82 5.55
C ALA A 170 -8.51 14.37 5.14
N PHE A 171 -8.16 13.13 5.49
CA PHE A 171 -6.87 12.54 5.21
C PHE A 171 -7.00 11.27 4.38
N THR A 172 -6.18 11.13 3.36
CA THR A 172 -6.07 9.91 2.59
C THR A 172 -4.65 9.70 2.06
N ALA A 173 -4.29 8.44 1.79
CA ALA A 173 -3.01 8.14 1.16
C ALA A 173 -3.08 8.20 -0.37
N THR A 174 -4.27 7.97 -0.94
CA THR A 174 -4.47 7.80 -2.37
C THR A 174 -5.74 8.54 -2.78
N ALA A 175 -5.61 9.53 -3.63
CA ALA A 175 -6.77 10.21 -4.21
C ALA A 175 -6.42 10.84 -5.56
N THR A 176 -7.10 10.42 -6.61
CA THR A 176 -7.09 11.11 -7.90
C THR A 176 -7.79 12.45 -7.78
N LYS A 177 -7.73 13.28 -8.82
CA LYS A 177 -8.39 14.59 -8.83
C LYS A 177 -9.88 14.47 -8.55
N GLU A 178 -10.54 13.52 -9.21
CA GLU A 178 -11.98 13.26 -9.08
C GLU A 178 -12.35 12.85 -7.66
N VAL A 179 -11.54 12.00 -7.03
CA VAL A 179 -11.73 11.56 -5.63
C VAL A 179 -11.58 12.74 -4.68
N ARG A 180 -10.62 13.65 -4.91
CA ARG A 180 -10.43 14.86 -4.08
C ARG A 180 -11.62 15.80 -4.14
N GLU A 181 -12.14 16.04 -5.34
CA GLU A 181 -13.34 16.87 -5.55
C GLU A 181 -14.57 16.27 -4.84
N ASP A 182 -14.73 14.95 -4.92
CA ASP A 182 -15.80 14.23 -4.23
C ASP A 182 -15.67 14.31 -2.71
N ILE A 183 -14.47 14.08 -2.16
CA ILE A 183 -14.23 14.21 -0.72
C ILE A 183 -14.64 15.59 -0.22
N ALA A 184 -14.20 16.66 -0.88
CA ALA A 184 -14.53 18.01 -0.49
C ALA A 184 -16.03 18.27 -0.50
N ARG A 185 -16.71 17.82 -1.56
CA ARG A 185 -18.16 18.00 -1.74
C ARG A 185 -18.99 17.15 -0.75
N LEU A 186 -18.67 15.85 -0.63
CA LEU A 186 -19.49 14.90 0.16
C LEU A 186 -19.30 15.05 1.67
N LEU A 187 -18.11 15.49 2.13
CA LEU A 187 -17.89 15.84 3.53
C LEU A 187 -18.32 17.27 3.88
N GLY A 188 -18.73 18.09 2.89
CA GLY A 188 -19.14 19.46 3.09
C GLY A 188 -18.01 20.36 3.60
N LEU A 189 -16.80 20.20 3.08
CA LEU A 189 -15.66 21.03 3.44
C LEU A 189 -15.89 22.47 2.96
N ARG A 190 -15.52 23.45 3.80
CA ARG A 190 -15.71 24.88 3.55
C ARG A 190 -14.37 25.54 3.27
N ASP A 191 -14.14 25.98 2.03
CA ASP A 191 -12.89 26.61 1.59
C ASP A 191 -11.64 25.90 2.17
N PRO A 192 -11.48 24.59 1.93
CA PRO A 192 -10.47 23.80 2.61
C PRO A 192 -9.06 24.18 2.16
N PHE A 193 -8.13 24.18 3.10
CA PHE A 193 -6.72 24.13 2.76
C PHE A 193 -6.43 22.76 2.13
N CYS A 194 -6.13 22.75 0.83
CA CYS A 194 -5.82 21.52 0.09
C CYS A 194 -4.31 21.36 -0.07
N THR A 195 -3.78 20.20 0.33
CA THR A 195 -2.37 19.89 0.11
C THR A 195 -2.20 18.45 -0.38
N THR A 196 -1.21 18.26 -1.23
CA THR A 196 -0.73 16.94 -1.63
C THR A 196 0.78 16.94 -1.40
N THR A 197 1.22 16.16 -0.42
CA THR A 197 2.66 15.89 -0.26
C THR A 197 3.00 14.74 -1.19
N GLY A 198 3.94 14.91 -2.07
CA GLY A 198 4.24 14.00 -3.18
C GLY A 198 4.08 12.50 -2.92
N PHE A 199 3.73 11.76 -3.98
CA PHE A 199 3.62 10.29 -3.93
C PHE A 199 4.97 9.61 -4.08
N ASP A 200 6.06 10.36 -4.30
CA ASP A 200 7.37 9.75 -4.45
C ASP A 200 7.92 9.23 -3.11
N ARG A 201 8.30 7.97 -3.12
CA ARG A 201 8.95 7.25 -2.03
C ARG A 201 10.32 6.77 -2.54
N GLU A 202 11.32 7.65 -2.50
CA GLU A 202 12.65 7.41 -3.08
C GLU A 202 13.35 6.16 -2.49
N ASN A 203 13.03 5.79 -1.26
CA ASN A 203 13.57 4.62 -0.58
C ASN A 203 12.98 3.28 -1.05
N LEU A 204 11.88 3.28 -1.83
CA LEU A 204 11.27 2.05 -2.33
C LEU A 204 11.82 1.68 -3.70
N TYR A 205 12.30 0.45 -3.83
CA TYR A 205 12.62 -0.16 -5.11
C TYR A 205 11.41 -0.87 -5.68
N PHE A 206 11.04 -0.61 -6.94
CA PHE A 206 9.91 -1.25 -7.60
C PHE A 206 10.38 -2.24 -8.66
N ALA A 207 9.81 -3.45 -8.64
CA ALA A 207 10.06 -4.48 -9.64
C ALA A 207 8.78 -5.20 -10.04
N VAL A 208 8.61 -5.45 -11.35
CA VAL A 208 7.60 -6.36 -11.89
C VAL A 208 8.33 -7.52 -12.56
N LYS A 209 8.05 -8.74 -12.10
CA LYS A 209 8.66 -9.97 -12.60
C LYS A 209 7.61 -10.93 -13.10
N THR A 210 7.95 -11.74 -14.11
CA THR A 210 7.09 -12.80 -14.68
C THR A 210 7.76 -14.17 -14.55
N PRO A 211 7.96 -14.69 -13.34
CA PRO A 211 8.66 -15.95 -13.12
C PRO A 211 7.82 -17.13 -13.63
N LYS A 212 8.51 -18.21 -14.06
CA LYS A 212 7.86 -19.49 -14.39
C LYS A 212 7.25 -20.14 -13.15
N ASP A 213 7.94 -20.03 -12.02
CA ASP A 213 7.53 -20.52 -10.71
C ASP A 213 7.59 -19.37 -9.69
N LYS A 214 6.41 -18.87 -9.32
CA LYS A 214 6.27 -17.77 -8.36
C LYS A 214 6.72 -18.17 -6.95
N TYR A 215 6.45 -19.43 -6.55
CA TYR A 215 6.83 -19.88 -5.23
C TYR A 215 8.35 -19.94 -5.08
N LYS A 216 9.03 -20.49 -6.08
CA LYS A 216 10.49 -20.53 -6.08
C LYS A 216 11.11 -19.13 -6.02
N GLU A 217 10.55 -18.16 -6.76
CA GLU A 217 11.04 -16.77 -6.72
C GLU A 217 10.92 -16.16 -5.32
N VAL A 218 9.79 -16.41 -4.63
CA VAL A 218 9.57 -15.94 -3.25
C VAL A 218 10.50 -16.64 -2.27
N HIS A 219 10.60 -17.96 -2.36
CA HIS A 219 11.43 -18.77 -1.49
C HIS A 219 12.92 -18.38 -1.59
N ASP A 220 13.45 -18.30 -2.82
CA ASP A 220 14.84 -17.91 -3.06
C ASP A 220 15.12 -16.49 -2.53
N TYR A 221 14.17 -15.56 -2.72
CA TYR A 221 14.26 -14.19 -2.22
C TYR A 221 14.37 -14.15 -0.68
N ILE A 222 13.50 -14.90 0.03
CA ILE A 222 13.51 -14.92 1.50
C ILE A 222 14.84 -15.50 2.03
N LEU A 223 15.36 -16.55 1.38
CA LEU A 223 16.65 -17.15 1.77
C LEU A 223 17.83 -16.19 1.54
N GLU A 224 17.74 -15.29 0.57
CA GLU A 224 18.73 -14.23 0.35
C GLU A 224 18.62 -13.10 1.42
N HIS A 225 17.47 -13.00 2.14
CA HIS A 225 17.14 -11.96 3.11
C HIS A 225 16.58 -12.54 4.43
N PRO A 226 17.33 -13.39 5.14
CA PRO A 226 16.81 -14.19 6.25
C PRO A 226 16.38 -13.38 7.48
N ASP A 227 16.97 -12.20 7.68
CA ASP A 227 16.73 -11.35 8.85
C ASP A 227 15.70 -10.24 8.58
N ASP A 228 15.26 -10.12 7.33
CA ASP A 228 14.37 -9.05 6.90
C ASP A 228 12.90 -9.40 7.17
N SER A 229 12.16 -8.47 7.75
CA SER A 229 10.71 -8.58 7.88
C SER A 229 10.02 -8.25 6.56
N GLY A 230 9.09 -9.10 6.11
CA GLY A 230 8.38 -8.89 4.86
C GLY A 230 6.94 -9.36 4.81
N ILE A 231 6.20 -8.82 3.86
CA ILE A 231 4.79 -9.15 3.64
C ILE A 231 4.62 -9.72 2.23
N ILE A 232 3.90 -10.84 2.13
CA ILE A 232 3.56 -11.49 0.85
C ILE A 232 2.05 -11.40 0.67
N TYR A 233 1.61 -10.59 -0.30
CA TYR A 233 0.19 -10.44 -0.61
C TYR A 233 -0.27 -11.46 -1.64
N CYS A 234 -1.31 -12.22 -1.29
CA CYS A 234 -1.97 -13.19 -2.14
C CYS A 234 -3.43 -12.80 -2.40
N LEU A 235 -3.91 -13.07 -3.61
CA LEU A 235 -5.24 -12.65 -4.05
C LEU A 235 -6.39 -13.41 -3.35
N THR A 236 -6.16 -14.63 -2.87
CA THR A 236 -7.19 -15.48 -2.28
C THR A 236 -6.74 -16.12 -0.97
N ARG A 237 -7.71 -16.36 -0.04
CA ARG A 237 -7.48 -17.06 1.23
C ARG A 237 -6.80 -18.42 1.03
N LYS A 238 -7.26 -19.19 0.03
CA LYS A 238 -6.69 -20.50 -0.31
C LYS A 238 -5.20 -20.39 -0.66
N LEU A 239 -4.83 -19.37 -1.41
CA LEU A 239 -3.44 -19.17 -1.82
C LEU A 239 -2.56 -18.72 -0.65
N VAL A 240 -3.10 -17.91 0.27
CA VAL A 240 -2.43 -17.55 1.54
C VAL A 240 -2.07 -18.82 2.32
N GLU A 241 -3.04 -19.73 2.51
CA GLU A 241 -2.81 -21.01 3.21
C GLU A 241 -1.78 -21.88 2.50
N GLU A 242 -1.85 -21.95 1.15
CA GLU A 242 -0.93 -22.76 0.35
C GLU A 242 0.51 -22.22 0.44
N VAL A 243 0.71 -20.91 0.24
CA VAL A 243 2.04 -20.28 0.24
C VAL A 243 2.65 -20.34 1.64
N CYS A 244 1.90 -19.94 2.67
CA CYS A 244 2.37 -20.00 4.06
C CYS A 244 2.73 -21.43 4.47
N GLY A 245 1.88 -22.42 4.16
CA GLY A 245 2.14 -23.82 4.47
C GLY A 245 3.34 -24.40 3.73
N LYS A 246 3.67 -23.94 2.52
CA LYS A 246 4.90 -24.31 1.80
C LYS A 246 6.13 -23.70 2.48
N LEU A 247 6.12 -22.42 2.81
CA LEU A 247 7.22 -21.74 3.49
C LEU A 247 7.56 -22.41 4.83
N ILE A 248 6.56 -22.74 5.64
CA ILE A 248 6.75 -23.44 6.92
C ILE A 248 7.36 -24.84 6.70
N ARG A 249 6.93 -25.58 5.69
CA ARG A 249 7.51 -26.90 5.36
C ARG A 249 8.96 -26.83 4.92
N ASP A 250 9.33 -25.72 4.26
CA ASP A 250 10.70 -25.48 3.81
C ASP A 250 11.57 -24.84 4.92
N GLY A 251 11.05 -24.77 6.17
CA GLY A 251 11.79 -24.32 7.36
C GLY A 251 11.80 -22.81 7.57
N ILE A 252 11.01 -22.05 6.80
CA ILE A 252 10.89 -20.58 6.96
C ILE A 252 9.83 -20.28 8.00
N THR A 253 10.18 -19.43 9.00
CA THR A 253 9.26 -18.95 10.02
C THR A 253 8.29 -17.95 9.40
N ALA A 254 7.08 -18.39 9.07
CA ALA A 254 6.05 -17.58 8.45
C ALA A 254 4.71 -17.68 9.18
N THR A 255 3.91 -16.64 9.12
CA THR A 255 2.55 -16.61 9.63
C THR A 255 1.58 -16.11 8.56
N ARG A 256 0.26 -16.19 8.82
CA ARG A 256 -0.77 -15.88 7.82
C ARG A 256 -1.87 -14.99 8.35
N TYR A 257 -2.49 -14.21 7.43
CA TYR A 257 -3.62 -13.35 7.80
C TYR A 257 -4.65 -13.24 6.66
N HIS A 258 -5.91 -13.56 6.96
CA HIS A 258 -7.06 -13.35 6.09
C HIS A 258 -8.37 -13.43 6.88
N ALA A 259 -9.49 -12.91 6.36
CA ALA A 259 -10.80 -12.86 7.02
C ALA A 259 -11.41 -14.23 7.35
N GLY A 260 -10.91 -15.32 6.78
CA GLY A 260 -11.36 -16.68 7.11
C GLY A 260 -10.82 -17.24 8.42
N LEU A 261 -9.84 -16.59 9.04
CA LEU A 261 -9.30 -16.96 10.35
C LEU A 261 -10.20 -16.43 11.46
N SER A 262 -10.19 -17.10 12.64
CA SER A 262 -10.84 -16.58 13.84
C SER A 262 -10.20 -15.25 14.29
N ASP A 263 -10.94 -14.45 15.04
CA ASP A 263 -10.44 -13.17 15.58
C ASP A 263 -9.20 -13.36 16.47
N GLU A 264 -9.14 -14.47 17.19
CA GLU A 264 -8.01 -14.84 18.05
C GLU A 264 -6.77 -15.19 17.20
N GLU A 265 -6.93 -16.04 16.17
CA GLU A 265 -5.83 -16.38 15.26
C GLU A 265 -5.31 -15.16 14.53
N ARG A 266 -6.21 -14.31 14.01
CA ARG A 266 -5.81 -13.05 13.33
C ARG A 266 -4.96 -12.19 14.24
N ARG A 267 -5.37 -12.04 15.50
CA ARG A 267 -4.64 -11.26 16.52
C ARG A 267 -3.28 -11.87 16.83
N ASN A 268 -3.25 -13.18 17.11
CA ASN A 268 -2.01 -13.86 17.45
C ASN A 268 -1.00 -13.81 16.28
N ASN A 269 -1.46 -14.08 15.07
CA ASN A 269 -0.60 -14.04 13.87
C ASN A 269 -0.09 -12.63 13.57
N GLN A 270 -0.93 -11.61 13.76
CA GLN A 270 -0.53 -10.21 13.64
C GLN A 270 0.50 -9.85 14.71
N ASP A 271 0.28 -10.25 15.97
CA ASP A 271 1.21 -10.03 17.06
C ASP A 271 2.54 -10.74 16.82
N ASP A 272 2.53 -11.98 16.29
CA ASP A 272 3.76 -12.70 15.95
C ASP A 272 4.61 -11.95 14.94
N PHE A 273 4.00 -11.34 13.93
CA PHE A 273 4.71 -10.52 12.95
C PHE A 273 5.16 -9.17 13.53
N ILE A 274 4.31 -8.50 14.30
CA ILE A 274 4.60 -7.18 14.89
C ILE A 274 5.71 -7.28 15.95
N TYR A 275 5.74 -8.39 16.72
CA TYR A 275 6.73 -8.62 17.79
C TYR A 275 7.99 -9.35 17.31
N ASP A 276 8.22 -9.46 16.01
CA ASP A 276 9.39 -10.12 15.41
C ASP A 276 9.54 -11.61 15.79
N ARG A 277 8.45 -12.28 16.18
CA ARG A 277 8.42 -13.73 16.37
C ARG A 277 8.34 -14.47 15.04
N CYS A 278 7.76 -13.84 14.04
CA CYS A 278 7.74 -14.28 12.65
C CYS A 278 8.17 -13.11 11.75
N HIS A 279 9.13 -13.34 10.87
CA HIS A 279 9.61 -12.32 9.92
C HIS A 279 8.80 -12.26 8.64
N VAL A 280 8.05 -13.32 8.28
CA VAL A 280 7.29 -13.40 7.04
C VAL A 280 5.80 -13.47 7.32
N MET A 281 5.04 -12.49 6.82
CA MET A 281 3.58 -12.49 6.83
C MET A 281 3.04 -12.80 5.44
N VAL A 282 2.21 -13.85 5.31
CA VAL A 282 1.47 -14.15 4.07
C VAL A 282 0.01 -13.75 4.26
N ALA A 283 -0.52 -12.88 3.42
CA ALA A 283 -1.83 -12.29 3.70
C ALA A 283 -2.66 -11.95 2.45
N THR A 284 -3.96 -11.75 2.65
CA THR A 284 -4.81 -11.03 1.70
C THR A 284 -4.70 -9.51 1.93
N ASN A 285 -5.27 -8.69 1.03
CA ASN A 285 -5.28 -7.22 1.13
C ASN A 285 -5.91 -6.68 2.43
N GLU A 286 -6.70 -7.48 3.14
CA GLU A 286 -7.24 -7.11 4.46
C GLU A 286 -6.15 -6.92 5.53
N PHE A 287 -5.02 -7.62 5.38
CA PHE A 287 -3.86 -7.42 6.24
C PHE A 287 -3.18 -6.11 5.90
N GLY A 288 -3.01 -5.32 6.91
CA GLY A 288 -2.21 -4.12 6.76
C GLY A 288 -2.98 -2.82 6.80
N MET A 289 -4.31 -2.80 6.58
CA MET A 289 -5.09 -1.63 6.97
C MET A 289 -5.04 -1.52 8.50
N GLY A 290 -4.12 -0.67 9.00
CA GLY A 290 -3.90 -0.46 10.43
C GLY A 290 -2.60 -1.01 11.02
N ILE A 291 -1.75 -1.65 10.24
CA ILE A 291 -0.44 -2.09 10.72
C ILE A 291 0.58 -0.99 10.52
N ASP A 292 1.22 -0.60 11.61
CA ASP A 292 2.24 0.45 11.65
C ASP A 292 3.64 -0.11 12.00
N LYS A 293 3.97 -1.32 11.50
CA LYS A 293 5.32 -1.86 11.55
C LYS A 293 6.20 -1.07 10.58
N SER A 294 7.18 -0.33 11.10
CA SER A 294 7.98 0.62 10.32
C SER A 294 9.13 -0.02 9.54
N ASP A 295 9.62 -1.16 10.00
CA ASP A 295 10.82 -1.87 9.56
C ASP A 295 10.54 -3.03 8.59
N VAL A 296 9.48 -2.97 7.81
CA VAL A 296 9.20 -3.93 6.73
C VAL A 296 10.16 -3.67 5.58
N ARG A 297 11.05 -4.64 5.29
CA ARG A 297 12.08 -4.50 4.27
C ARG A 297 11.64 -4.89 2.88
N TYR A 298 10.61 -5.76 2.76
CA TYR A 298 10.04 -6.09 1.45
C TYR A 298 8.54 -6.32 1.49
N VAL A 299 7.89 -5.98 0.38
CA VAL A 299 6.51 -6.34 0.07
C VAL A 299 6.50 -7.07 -1.27
N ILE A 300 6.08 -8.33 -1.25
CA ILE A 300 5.95 -9.14 -2.46
C ILE A 300 4.47 -9.35 -2.77
N HIS A 301 4.02 -8.88 -3.92
CA HIS A 301 2.72 -9.21 -4.46
C HIS A 301 2.83 -10.53 -5.24
N TYR A 302 2.40 -11.63 -4.63
CA TYR A 302 2.38 -12.96 -5.28
C TYR A 302 1.45 -13.00 -6.49
N ASN A 303 0.41 -12.18 -6.47
CA ASN A 303 -0.50 -11.94 -7.58
C ASN A 303 -0.62 -10.44 -7.84
N MET A 304 -0.98 -10.07 -9.06
CA MET A 304 -1.28 -8.69 -9.42
C MET A 304 -2.51 -8.19 -8.63
N PRO A 305 -2.42 -7.07 -7.90
CA PRO A 305 -3.56 -6.42 -7.27
C PRO A 305 -4.62 -5.98 -8.29
N LYS A 306 -5.84 -5.70 -7.85
CA LYS A 306 -6.92 -5.30 -8.75
C LYS A 306 -6.81 -3.86 -9.28
N ASN A 307 -6.06 -2.97 -8.59
CA ASN A 307 -5.89 -1.57 -8.96
C ASN A 307 -4.57 -0.99 -8.46
N MET A 308 -4.20 0.17 -9.00
CA MET A 308 -2.96 0.88 -8.67
C MET A 308 -2.97 1.47 -7.26
N GLU A 309 -4.12 1.92 -6.78
CA GLU A 309 -4.27 2.51 -5.46
C GLU A 309 -4.00 1.47 -4.37
N GLY A 310 -4.62 0.28 -4.48
CA GLY A 310 -4.37 -0.85 -3.58
C GLY A 310 -2.91 -1.29 -3.63
N TYR A 311 -2.35 -1.43 -4.84
CA TYR A 311 -0.93 -1.74 -5.02
C TYR A 311 -0.03 -0.73 -4.30
N TYR A 312 -0.24 0.57 -4.52
CA TYR A 312 0.56 1.62 -3.90
C TYR A 312 0.40 1.65 -2.38
N GLN A 313 -0.81 1.45 -1.87
CA GLN A 313 -1.08 1.40 -0.43
C GLN A 313 -0.42 0.19 0.24
N GLU A 314 -0.44 -0.98 -0.40
CA GLU A 314 0.18 -2.21 0.08
C GLU A 314 1.71 -2.15 -0.02
N ALA A 315 2.26 -1.73 -1.16
CA ALA A 315 3.69 -1.49 -1.37
C ALA A 315 4.24 -0.43 -0.41
N GLY A 316 3.47 0.63 -0.14
CA GLY A 316 3.83 1.70 0.79
C GLY A 316 3.97 1.30 2.26
N ARG A 317 3.71 0.03 2.61
CA ARG A 317 3.99 -0.53 3.94
C ARG A 317 5.46 -0.81 4.13
N ALA A 318 6.20 -1.04 3.04
CA ALA A 318 7.64 -1.19 3.07
C ALA A 318 8.34 0.14 3.42
N GLY A 319 9.41 0.06 4.19
CA GLY A 319 10.33 1.17 4.47
C GLY A 319 9.68 2.42 5.05
N ARG A 320 8.73 2.31 5.97
CA ARG A 320 8.09 3.48 6.61
C ARG A 320 9.04 4.30 7.47
N ASP A 321 10.11 3.67 7.95
CA ASP A 321 11.23 4.30 8.65
C ASP A 321 12.13 5.16 7.75
N GLY A 322 11.95 5.06 6.42
CA GLY A 322 12.73 5.74 5.40
C GLY A 322 13.92 4.94 4.90
N ASP A 323 14.16 3.75 5.46
CA ASP A 323 15.21 2.86 5.01
C ASP A 323 14.85 2.18 3.68
N PRO A 324 15.85 1.76 2.88
CA PRO A 324 15.62 1.07 1.62
C PRO A 324 14.74 -0.17 1.79
N ALA A 325 13.77 -0.34 0.90
CA ALA A 325 12.89 -1.49 0.90
C ALA A 325 12.45 -1.86 -0.52
N GLU A 326 12.11 -3.13 -0.74
CA GLU A 326 11.77 -3.66 -2.05
C GLU A 326 10.28 -3.95 -2.20
N CYS A 327 9.70 -3.52 -3.33
CA CYS A 327 8.31 -3.79 -3.71
C CYS A 327 8.31 -4.62 -5.00
N ILE A 328 8.08 -5.93 -4.86
CA ILE A 328 8.18 -6.88 -5.96
C ILE A 328 6.79 -7.38 -6.33
N LEU A 329 6.41 -7.23 -7.59
CA LEU A 329 5.16 -7.76 -8.11
C LEU A 329 5.44 -8.96 -9.04
N LEU A 330 4.84 -10.11 -8.73
CA LEU A 330 4.95 -11.33 -9.53
C LEU A 330 3.70 -11.46 -10.42
N TYR A 331 3.83 -11.00 -11.65
CA TYR A 331 2.73 -10.99 -12.61
C TYR A 331 2.51 -12.35 -13.28
N SER A 332 1.25 -12.65 -13.53
CA SER A 332 0.80 -13.75 -14.40
C SER A 332 -0.50 -13.35 -15.09
N GLY A 333 -0.67 -13.71 -16.36
CA GLY A 333 -1.93 -13.46 -17.09
C GLY A 333 -3.18 -14.09 -16.44
N LYS A 334 -3.00 -15.12 -15.60
CA LYS A 334 -4.08 -15.71 -14.80
C LYS A 334 -4.60 -14.74 -13.73
N ASP A 335 -3.76 -13.81 -13.26
CA ASP A 335 -4.14 -12.85 -12.23
C ASP A 335 -5.20 -11.88 -12.75
N VAL A 336 -5.13 -11.48 -14.04
CA VAL A 336 -6.13 -10.62 -14.68
C VAL A 336 -7.49 -11.33 -14.69
N VAL A 337 -7.53 -12.59 -15.16
CA VAL A 337 -8.76 -13.39 -15.22
C VAL A 337 -9.37 -13.58 -13.82
N THR A 338 -8.52 -13.83 -12.82
CA THR A 338 -8.98 -13.99 -11.43
C THR A 338 -9.54 -12.69 -10.88
N ASN A 339 -8.89 -11.56 -11.14
CA ASN A 339 -9.39 -10.25 -10.71
C ASN A 339 -10.70 -9.88 -11.41
N GLN A 340 -10.84 -10.12 -12.72
CA GLN A 340 -12.11 -9.94 -13.44
C GLN A 340 -13.25 -10.75 -12.80
N TYR A 341 -12.99 -12.03 -12.54
CA TYR A 341 -13.95 -12.90 -11.87
C TYR A 341 -14.36 -12.38 -10.47
N LEU A 342 -13.40 -11.87 -9.69
CA LEU A 342 -13.68 -11.29 -8.37
C LEU A 342 -14.48 -9.99 -8.46
N ILE A 343 -14.22 -9.13 -9.46
CA ILE A 343 -14.98 -7.91 -9.72
C ILE A 343 -16.42 -8.26 -10.12
N GLU A 344 -16.62 -9.25 -10.98
CA GLU A 344 -17.94 -9.69 -11.42
C GLU A 344 -18.77 -10.33 -10.29
N ARG A 345 -18.13 -11.03 -9.37
CA ARG A 345 -18.78 -11.70 -8.23
C ARG A 345 -18.86 -10.86 -6.96
N GLY A 346 -18.28 -9.67 -6.94
CA GLY A 346 -18.25 -8.77 -5.77
C GLY A 346 -19.62 -8.27 -5.28
N GLN A 347 -20.66 -9.08 -5.43
CA GLN A 347 -22.04 -8.85 -4.90
C GLN A 347 -22.13 -8.83 -3.38
N ASP A 348 -21.01 -9.01 -2.66
CA ASP A 348 -21.02 -9.16 -1.19
C ASP A 348 -21.24 -7.84 -0.43
N ASN A 349 -21.33 -6.71 -1.12
CA ASN A 349 -21.70 -5.46 -0.45
C ASN A 349 -23.23 -5.27 -0.53
N GLN A 350 -23.95 -5.91 0.39
CA GLN A 350 -25.44 -5.86 0.53
C GLN A 350 -25.97 -4.42 0.75
N GLU A 351 -25.09 -3.44 0.91
CA GLU A 351 -25.44 -2.03 1.14
C GLU A 351 -25.58 -1.21 -0.15
N LEU A 352 -25.20 -1.76 -1.33
CA LEU A 352 -25.24 -1.05 -2.61
C LEU A 352 -26.48 -1.39 -3.42
N ASP A 353 -27.17 -0.38 -3.95
CA ASP A 353 -28.20 -0.56 -4.96
C ASP A 353 -27.60 -1.02 -6.31
N ALA A 354 -28.44 -1.62 -7.17
CA ALA A 354 -28.01 -2.22 -8.43
C ALA A 354 -27.37 -1.21 -9.41
N ALA A 355 -27.78 0.06 -9.39
CA ALA A 355 -27.22 1.09 -10.27
C ALA A 355 -25.82 1.50 -9.80
N THR A 356 -25.65 1.76 -8.51
CA THR A 356 -24.35 2.06 -7.89
C THR A 356 -23.39 0.90 -8.05
N TRP A 357 -23.86 -0.34 -7.88
CA TRP A 357 -23.02 -1.53 -8.06
C TRP A 357 -22.49 -1.64 -9.51
N ARG A 358 -23.34 -1.40 -10.51
CA ARG A 358 -22.91 -1.43 -11.93
C ARG A 358 -21.82 -0.41 -12.19
N LEU A 359 -21.97 0.80 -11.68
CA LEU A 359 -21.01 1.88 -11.84
C LEU A 359 -19.66 1.55 -11.17
N VAL A 360 -19.68 1.01 -9.95
CA VAL A 360 -18.46 0.58 -9.23
C VAL A 360 -17.74 -0.52 -10.01
N ARG A 361 -18.49 -1.50 -10.56
CA ARG A 361 -17.91 -2.58 -11.36
C ARG A 361 -17.22 -2.08 -12.63
N GLU A 362 -17.85 -1.18 -13.40
CA GLU A 362 -17.26 -0.60 -14.60
C GLU A 362 -15.95 0.13 -14.27
N ARG A 363 -15.91 0.84 -13.15
CA ARG A 363 -14.70 1.53 -12.68
C ARG A 363 -13.61 0.57 -12.22
N ASP A 364 -13.97 -0.49 -11.52
CA ASP A 364 -13.01 -1.50 -11.10
C ASP A 364 -12.39 -2.22 -12.30
N GLN A 365 -13.15 -2.43 -13.39
CA GLN A 365 -12.61 -2.95 -14.65
C GLN A 365 -11.60 -1.99 -15.28
N GLU A 366 -11.90 -0.68 -15.35
CA GLU A 366 -10.95 0.31 -15.89
C GLU A 366 -9.68 0.41 -15.01
N ARG A 367 -9.79 0.36 -13.69
CA ARG A 367 -8.65 0.31 -12.78
C ARG A 367 -7.79 -0.94 -12.95
N LEU A 368 -8.44 -2.10 -13.16
CA LEU A 368 -7.75 -3.35 -13.45
C LEU A 368 -6.96 -3.25 -14.75
N LYS A 369 -7.49 -2.57 -15.76
CA LYS A 369 -6.79 -2.28 -17.01
C LYS A 369 -5.53 -1.44 -16.78
N GLN A 370 -5.63 -0.36 -15.99
CA GLN A 370 -4.49 0.48 -15.64
C GLN A 370 -3.41 -0.30 -14.85
N MET A 371 -3.81 -1.15 -13.90
CA MET A 371 -2.89 -2.02 -13.17
C MET A 371 -2.22 -3.04 -14.09
N THR A 372 -2.96 -3.56 -15.07
CA THR A 372 -2.40 -4.46 -16.08
C THR A 372 -1.37 -3.75 -16.94
N PHE A 373 -1.62 -2.51 -17.33
CA PHE A 373 -0.66 -1.69 -18.08
C PHE A 373 0.61 -1.40 -17.30
N TYR A 374 0.50 -1.15 -16.00
CA TYR A 374 1.66 -1.05 -15.11
C TYR A 374 2.55 -2.29 -15.17
N CYS A 375 1.93 -3.49 -15.22
CA CYS A 375 2.69 -4.74 -15.29
C CYS A 375 3.40 -4.96 -16.64
N PHE A 376 2.99 -4.26 -17.68
CA PHE A 376 3.57 -4.41 -19.03
C PHE A 376 4.45 -3.24 -19.47
N THR A 377 4.45 -2.13 -18.74
CA THR A 377 5.27 -1.00 -19.13
C THR A 377 6.76 -1.32 -19.11
N HIS A 378 7.50 -0.79 -20.06
CA HIS A 378 8.97 -0.79 -20.08
C HIS A 378 9.53 0.59 -19.69
N ASP A 379 8.66 1.56 -19.44
CA ASP A 379 9.02 2.85 -18.88
C ASP A 379 9.32 2.74 -17.38
N CYS A 380 9.79 3.80 -16.77
CA CYS A 380 10.09 3.84 -15.36
C CYS A 380 8.85 3.47 -14.50
N LEU A 381 8.95 2.41 -13.69
CA LEU A 381 7.84 1.95 -12.86
C LEU A 381 7.40 3.01 -11.84
N ARG A 382 8.35 3.74 -11.27
CA ARG A 382 8.06 4.83 -10.33
C ARG A 382 7.32 5.98 -11.01
N GLU A 383 7.78 6.41 -12.17
CA GLU A 383 7.13 7.46 -12.95
C GLU A 383 5.69 7.08 -13.33
N TYR A 384 5.46 5.82 -13.69
CA TYR A 384 4.11 5.34 -13.98
C TYR A 384 3.17 5.52 -12.78
N ILE A 385 3.63 5.14 -11.57
CA ILE A 385 2.88 5.34 -10.32
C ILE A 385 2.60 6.84 -10.10
N LEU A 386 3.61 7.69 -10.22
CA LEU A 386 3.47 9.13 -10.01
C LEU A 386 2.47 9.75 -11.00
N LYS A 387 2.59 9.42 -12.29
CA LYS A 387 1.65 9.87 -13.33
C LYS A 387 0.21 9.43 -13.05
N TYR A 388 0.01 8.21 -12.57
CA TYR A 388 -1.31 7.70 -12.20
C TYR A 388 -2.00 8.58 -11.15
N PHE A 389 -1.24 9.08 -10.18
CA PHE A 389 -1.74 9.99 -9.13
C PHE A 389 -1.69 11.48 -9.52
N GLY A 390 -1.32 11.79 -10.77
CA GLY A 390 -1.29 13.16 -11.29
C GLY A 390 -0.01 13.93 -10.95
N GLU A 391 1.06 13.24 -10.56
CA GLU A 391 2.39 13.82 -10.40
C GLU A 391 3.24 13.55 -11.64
N TYR A 392 3.99 14.56 -12.04
CA TYR A 392 4.91 14.45 -13.16
C TYR A 392 6.35 14.53 -12.63
N GLY A 393 7.04 13.42 -12.65
CA GLY A 393 8.42 13.29 -12.20
C GLY A 393 9.42 13.15 -13.35
N LYS A 394 10.63 12.73 -12.99
CA LYS A 394 11.68 12.38 -13.95
C LYS A 394 11.32 11.07 -14.64
N SER A 395 11.51 10.98 -15.95
CA SER A 395 11.30 9.76 -16.77
C SER A 395 12.23 8.59 -16.41
N TYR A 396 13.18 8.81 -15.50
CA TYR A 396 14.16 7.84 -15.04
C TYR A 396 14.42 8.05 -13.54
N CYS A 397 14.14 7.04 -12.71
CA CYS A 397 14.35 7.13 -11.27
C CYS A 397 15.66 6.47 -10.79
N GLY A 398 16.30 5.62 -11.60
CA GLY A 398 17.49 4.86 -11.22
C GLY A 398 17.25 3.76 -10.17
N ASN A 399 16.06 3.73 -9.55
CA ASN A 399 15.71 2.83 -8.44
C ASN A 399 14.43 2.03 -8.73
N CYS A 400 14.35 1.40 -9.93
CA CYS A 400 13.34 0.40 -10.27
C CYS A 400 13.91 -0.59 -11.30
N LEU A 401 13.29 -1.76 -11.41
CA LEU A 401 13.75 -2.82 -12.30
C LEU A 401 13.92 -2.32 -13.74
N ASN A 402 12.94 -1.57 -14.27
CA ASN A 402 13.00 -1.08 -15.64
C ASN A 402 14.14 -0.09 -15.87
N CYS A 403 14.41 0.81 -14.92
CA CYS A 403 15.55 1.72 -15.03
C CYS A 403 16.91 1.02 -14.95
N GLN A 404 16.99 -0.13 -14.28
CA GLN A 404 18.21 -0.91 -14.15
C GLN A 404 18.37 -1.98 -15.24
N THR A 405 17.33 -2.21 -16.05
CA THR A 405 17.36 -3.15 -17.17
C THR A 405 17.82 -2.43 -18.43
N GLU A 406 18.78 -3.01 -19.13
CA GLU A 406 19.14 -2.53 -20.46
C GLU A 406 18.10 -2.97 -21.47
N PHE A 407 17.49 -2.00 -22.15
CA PHE A 407 16.55 -2.24 -23.25
C PHE A 407 17.22 -1.86 -24.57
N GLU A 408 16.82 -2.57 -25.62
CA GLU A 408 17.09 -2.18 -27.01
C GLU A 408 15.76 -1.89 -27.72
N GLU A 409 15.76 -0.90 -28.58
CA GLU A 409 14.62 -0.67 -29.45
C GLU A 409 14.64 -1.67 -30.61
N GLN A 410 13.57 -2.42 -30.75
CA GLN A 410 13.40 -3.38 -31.83
C GLN A 410 12.19 -3.01 -32.67
N ASP A 411 12.38 -3.07 -33.99
CA ASP A 411 11.28 -2.99 -34.94
C ASP A 411 10.46 -4.28 -34.86
N VAL A 412 9.21 -4.17 -34.44
CA VAL A 412 8.24 -5.27 -34.31
C VAL A 412 7.08 -5.11 -35.31
N THR A 413 7.24 -4.28 -36.30
CA THR A 413 6.20 -3.94 -37.30
C THR A 413 5.67 -5.17 -38.00
N ARG A 414 6.55 -6.07 -38.41
CA ARG A 414 6.20 -7.31 -39.10
C ARG A 414 5.32 -8.22 -38.23
N GLU A 415 5.73 -8.44 -37.00
CA GLU A 415 5.01 -9.26 -36.03
C GLU A 415 3.66 -8.64 -35.64
N ALA A 416 3.65 -7.32 -35.45
CA ALA A 416 2.44 -6.56 -35.13
C ALA A 416 1.41 -6.67 -36.28
N ARG A 417 1.84 -6.49 -37.52
CA ARG A 417 0.99 -6.65 -38.71
C ARG A 417 0.46 -8.09 -38.85
N ALA A 418 1.31 -9.08 -38.62
CA ALA A 418 0.89 -10.49 -38.65
C ALA A 418 -0.17 -10.77 -37.57
N MET A 419 -0.02 -10.20 -36.36
CA MET A 419 -1.02 -10.33 -35.30
C MET A 419 -2.36 -9.70 -35.68
N VAL A 420 -2.35 -8.46 -36.20
CA VAL A 420 -3.56 -7.76 -36.61
C VAL A 420 -4.28 -8.54 -37.73
N ARG A 421 -3.57 -9.01 -38.75
CA ARG A 421 -4.14 -9.80 -39.85
C ARG A 421 -4.65 -11.17 -39.37
N CYS A 422 -3.96 -11.82 -38.44
CA CYS A 422 -4.40 -13.08 -37.86
C CYS A 422 -5.73 -12.91 -37.10
N VAL A 423 -5.86 -11.83 -36.32
CA VAL A 423 -7.09 -11.49 -35.60
C VAL A 423 -8.22 -11.15 -36.57
N GLU A 424 -7.93 -10.37 -37.63
CA GLU A 424 -8.90 -10.00 -38.66
C GLU A 424 -9.44 -11.22 -39.40
N SER A 425 -8.55 -12.05 -39.95
CA SER A 425 -8.90 -13.24 -40.73
C SER A 425 -9.60 -14.33 -39.92
N SER A 426 -9.35 -14.37 -38.61
CA SER A 426 -10.05 -15.28 -37.68
C SER A 426 -11.45 -14.77 -37.24
N GLY A 427 -11.90 -13.63 -37.78
CA GLY A 427 -13.19 -13.03 -37.43
C GLY A 427 -13.28 -12.52 -36.01
N GLN A 428 -12.15 -12.24 -35.36
CA GLN A 428 -12.06 -11.67 -34.01
C GLN A 428 -12.79 -12.55 -32.95
N ARG A 429 -12.63 -13.87 -33.02
CA ARG A 429 -13.38 -14.84 -32.19
C ARG A 429 -12.53 -15.57 -31.16
N TYR A 430 -11.20 -15.44 -31.23
CA TYR A 430 -10.30 -16.28 -30.44
C TYR A 430 -9.48 -15.49 -29.43
N GLY A 431 -9.12 -16.19 -28.37
CA GLY A 431 -8.30 -15.65 -27.29
C GLY A 431 -6.80 -15.67 -27.63
N VAL A 432 -6.03 -14.99 -26.78
CA VAL A 432 -4.58 -14.76 -26.93
C VAL A 432 -3.81 -16.02 -27.28
N ASN A 433 -4.05 -17.13 -26.57
CA ASN A 433 -3.28 -18.36 -26.80
C ASN A 433 -3.50 -18.94 -28.20
N VAL A 434 -4.73 -18.92 -28.71
CA VAL A 434 -5.03 -19.43 -30.07
C VAL A 434 -4.35 -18.56 -31.12
N ILE A 435 -4.41 -17.23 -30.98
CA ILE A 435 -3.72 -16.30 -31.91
C ILE A 435 -2.19 -16.54 -31.89
N LEU A 436 -1.58 -16.66 -30.71
CA LEU A 436 -0.13 -16.89 -30.60
C LEU A 436 0.29 -18.27 -31.15
N ASP A 437 -0.50 -19.32 -30.89
CA ASP A 437 -0.25 -20.66 -31.40
C ASP A 437 -0.39 -20.71 -32.93
N THR A 438 -1.36 -20.00 -33.49
CA THR A 438 -1.53 -19.85 -34.95
C THR A 438 -0.30 -19.19 -35.57
N LEU A 439 0.12 -18.04 -35.06
CA LEU A 439 1.29 -17.31 -35.57
C LEU A 439 2.59 -18.12 -35.47
N ARG A 440 2.68 -19.03 -34.49
CA ARG A 440 3.82 -19.93 -34.35
C ARG A 440 3.75 -21.18 -35.18
N GLY A 441 2.62 -21.48 -35.84
CA GLY A 441 2.40 -22.70 -36.59
C GLY A 441 2.30 -23.93 -35.70
N ALA A 442 1.73 -23.80 -34.50
CA ALA A 442 1.58 -24.88 -33.55
C ALA A 442 0.48 -25.88 -33.99
N SER A 443 0.77 -27.18 -33.96
CA SER A 443 -0.19 -28.22 -34.33
C SER A 443 -0.96 -28.78 -33.12
N THR A 444 -1.58 -27.88 -32.32
CA THR A 444 -2.38 -28.25 -31.15
C THR A 444 -3.79 -28.74 -31.55
N ALA A 445 -4.44 -29.50 -30.66
CA ALA A 445 -5.82 -29.96 -30.90
C ALA A 445 -6.80 -28.79 -31.11
N LYS A 446 -6.58 -27.67 -30.42
CA LYS A 446 -7.39 -26.44 -30.55
C LYS A 446 -7.23 -25.76 -31.91
N ILE A 447 -6.00 -25.70 -32.43
CA ILE A 447 -5.73 -25.12 -33.76
C ILE A 447 -6.48 -25.89 -34.84
N ARG A 448 -6.45 -27.25 -34.80
CA ARG A 448 -7.21 -28.11 -35.75
C ARG A 448 -8.72 -27.97 -35.53
N GLN A 449 -9.19 -27.94 -34.29
CA GLN A 449 -10.63 -27.81 -33.97
C GLN A 449 -11.23 -26.51 -34.48
N TYR A 450 -10.44 -25.45 -34.55
CA TYR A 450 -10.86 -24.11 -34.96
C TYR A 450 -10.46 -23.74 -36.39
N ASP A 451 -9.93 -24.70 -37.14
CA ASP A 451 -9.41 -24.54 -38.51
C ASP A 451 -8.41 -23.37 -38.66
N MET A 452 -7.65 -23.12 -37.58
CA MET A 452 -6.68 -22.01 -37.53
C MET A 452 -5.36 -22.33 -38.26
N ASP A 453 -5.11 -23.56 -38.65
CA ASP A 453 -4.06 -23.98 -39.58
C ASP A 453 -4.32 -23.49 -40.99
N GLY A 454 -5.57 -23.20 -41.37
CA GLY A 454 -5.93 -22.49 -42.60
C GLY A 454 -5.83 -20.96 -42.56
N ASN A 455 -5.45 -20.36 -41.43
CA ASN A 455 -5.30 -18.92 -41.34
C ASN A 455 -4.13 -18.42 -42.20
N PRO A 456 -4.29 -17.30 -42.98
CA PRO A 456 -3.21 -16.77 -43.82
C PRO A 456 -1.89 -16.48 -43.07
N GLU A 457 -1.95 -16.17 -41.80
CA GLU A 457 -0.78 -15.86 -40.96
C GLU A 457 -0.28 -17.09 -40.16
N TYR A 458 -0.76 -18.31 -40.48
CA TYR A 458 -0.31 -19.52 -39.79
C TYR A 458 1.20 -19.75 -40.00
N GLY A 459 1.95 -19.79 -38.89
CA GLY A 459 3.40 -19.98 -38.92
C GLY A 459 4.21 -18.71 -39.30
N ALA A 460 3.59 -17.57 -39.54
CA ALA A 460 4.26 -16.31 -39.93
C ALA A 460 5.36 -15.88 -38.93
N CYS A 461 5.22 -16.29 -37.66
CA CYS A 461 6.15 -15.99 -36.58
C CYS A 461 6.76 -17.27 -35.94
N ALA A 462 6.90 -18.37 -36.71
CA ALA A 462 7.35 -19.65 -36.18
C ALA A 462 8.73 -19.61 -35.48
N LYS A 463 9.62 -18.72 -35.90
CA LYS A 463 10.97 -18.55 -35.32
C LYS A 463 10.98 -17.75 -34.02
N ILE A 464 9.88 -17.09 -33.65
CA ILE A 464 9.83 -16.19 -32.50
C ILE A 464 9.32 -16.96 -31.27
N PRO A 465 10.02 -16.87 -30.13
CA PRO A 465 9.58 -17.53 -28.90
C PRO A 465 8.20 -17.05 -28.44
N ALA A 466 7.39 -17.96 -27.87
CA ALA A 466 6.02 -17.63 -27.44
C ALA A 466 5.94 -16.46 -26.44
N HIS A 467 6.90 -16.37 -25.53
CA HIS A 467 6.95 -15.27 -24.55
C HIS A 467 7.15 -13.91 -25.23
N ARG A 468 7.96 -13.86 -26.29
CA ARG A 468 8.24 -12.64 -27.03
C ARG A 468 7.02 -12.18 -27.86
N LEU A 469 6.34 -13.11 -28.54
CA LEU A 469 5.07 -12.80 -29.21
C LEU A 469 4.00 -12.30 -28.22
N ARG A 470 3.97 -12.87 -27.00
CA ARG A 470 3.07 -12.41 -25.96
C ARG A 470 3.40 -10.98 -25.49
N GLN A 471 4.67 -10.62 -25.38
CA GLN A 471 5.09 -9.25 -25.07
C GLN A 471 4.64 -8.27 -26.15
N ILE A 472 4.81 -8.64 -27.43
CA ILE A 472 4.35 -7.79 -28.55
C ILE A 472 2.83 -7.63 -28.53
N LEU A 473 2.08 -8.72 -28.32
CA LEU A 473 0.61 -8.64 -28.20
C LEU A 473 0.18 -7.71 -27.05
N ASN A 474 0.79 -7.86 -25.89
CA ASN A 474 0.52 -7.00 -24.75
C ASN A 474 0.85 -5.53 -25.04
N TYR A 475 1.93 -5.29 -25.77
CA TYR A 475 2.29 -3.95 -26.21
C TYR A 475 1.27 -3.36 -27.20
N LEU A 476 0.74 -4.17 -28.11
CA LEU A 476 -0.35 -3.76 -29.01
C LEU A 476 -1.65 -3.44 -28.24
N VAL A 477 -1.94 -4.17 -27.17
CA VAL A 477 -3.08 -3.86 -26.30
C VAL A 477 -2.83 -2.56 -25.53
N LEU A 478 -1.62 -2.37 -24.99
CA LEU A 478 -1.23 -1.15 -24.28
C LEU A 478 -1.30 0.11 -25.18
N ARG A 479 -0.95 -0.04 -26.46
CA ARG A 479 -0.99 1.03 -27.46
C ARG A 479 -2.36 1.14 -28.15
N GLU A 480 -3.37 0.43 -27.67
CA GLU A 480 -4.73 0.45 -28.21
C GLU A 480 -4.86 0.02 -29.67
N TYR A 481 -3.89 -0.74 -30.20
CA TYR A 481 -4.02 -1.41 -31.50
C TYR A 481 -4.87 -2.68 -31.42
N LEU A 482 -4.88 -3.34 -30.28
CA LEU A 482 -5.74 -4.50 -30.01
C LEU A 482 -6.51 -4.26 -28.71
N HIS A 483 -7.67 -4.90 -28.60
CA HIS A 483 -8.51 -4.88 -27.42
C HIS A 483 -8.78 -6.32 -26.95
N LEU A 484 -8.77 -6.53 -25.65
CA LEU A 484 -9.16 -7.79 -25.03
C LEU A 484 -10.57 -7.64 -24.47
N THR A 485 -11.50 -8.54 -24.85
CA THR A 485 -12.89 -8.46 -24.34
C THR A 485 -12.97 -8.89 -22.88
N ASP A 486 -13.95 -8.33 -22.17
CA ASP A 486 -14.18 -8.56 -20.74
C ASP A 486 -15.28 -9.59 -20.46
N ASP A 487 -15.82 -10.26 -21.48
CA ASP A 487 -16.99 -11.14 -21.45
C ASP A 487 -16.71 -12.62 -21.13
N GLY A 488 -15.93 -12.89 -20.05
CA GLY A 488 -15.66 -14.25 -19.55
C GLY A 488 -14.74 -15.11 -20.41
N TYR A 489 -14.60 -14.81 -21.68
CA TYR A 489 -13.63 -15.37 -22.61
C TYR A 489 -12.81 -14.21 -23.18
N THR A 490 -11.58 -14.01 -22.69
CA THR A 490 -10.70 -12.95 -23.17
C THR A 490 -10.38 -13.13 -24.66
N ILE A 491 -11.18 -12.53 -25.53
CA ILE A 491 -11.05 -12.58 -26.99
C ILE A 491 -10.24 -11.38 -27.45
N VAL A 492 -9.35 -11.58 -28.42
CA VAL A 492 -8.58 -10.49 -29.03
C VAL A 492 -9.40 -9.86 -30.15
N LYS A 493 -9.65 -8.55 -30.05
CA LYS A 493 -10.38 -7.75 -31.04
C LYS A 493 -9.53 -6.62 -31.60
N LEU A 494 -9.89 -6.18 -32.78
CA LEU A 494 -9.31 -5.00 -33.43
C LEU A 494 -9.92 -3.73 -32.85
N THR A 495 -9.14 -2.65 -32.89
CA THR A 495 -9.57 -1.29 -32.59
C THR A 495 -9.59 -0.42 -33.85
N ALA A 496 -10.04 0.81 -33.74
CA ALA A 496 -9.93 1.78 -34.85
C ALA A 496 -8.46 2.02 -35.27
N SER A 497 -7.54 1.96 -34.29
CA SER A 497 -6.09 2.16 -34.53
C SER A 497 -5.41 0.96 -35.21
N SER A 498 -6.02 -0.25 -35.20
CA SER A 498 -5.41 -1.42 -35.85
C SER A 498 -5.11 -1.20 -37.33
N LYS A 499 -5.96 -0.43 -38.02
CA LYS A 499 -5.81 -0.18 -39.45
C LYS A 499 -4.54 0.59 -39.78
N SER A 500 -4.11 1.53 -38.92
CA SER A 500 -2.90 2.31 -39.15
C SER A 500 -1.64 1.44 -39.15
N LEU A 501 -1.61 0.32 -38.41
CA LEU A 501 -0.49 -0.62 -38.46
C LEU A 501 -0.34 -1.34 -39.82
N LEU A 502 -1.40 -1.44 -40.59
CA LEU A 502 -1.38 -2.08 -41.92
C LEU A 502 -0.91 -1.15 -43.05
N GLU A 503 -0.80 0.15 -42.77
CA GLU A 503 -0.25 1.13 -43.70
C GLU A 503 1.25 0.90 -43.92
N GLU A 504 1.75 1.08 -45.17
CA GLU A 504 3.12 0.75 -45.51
C GLU A 504 4.16 1.62 -44.77
N ASP A 505 3.84 2.88 -44.52
CA ASP A 505 4.74 3.84 -43.88
C ASP A 505 4.75 3.79 -42.35
N HIS A 506 3.86 2.99 -41.73
CA HIS A 506 3.78 2.88 -40.28
C HIS A 506 4.81 1.88 -39.77
N THR A 507 5.74 2.33 -38.94
CA THR A 507 6.70 1.49 -38.22
C THR A 507 6.39 1.46 -36.75
N LEU A 508 6.48 0.28 -36.13
CA LEU A 508 6.26 0.09 -34.72
C LEU A 508 7.54 -0.42 -34.05
N THR A 509 8.15 0.43 -33.24
CA THR A 509 9.30 0.05 -32.41
C THR A 509 8.85 -0.25 -30.98
N MET A 510 9.47 -1.21 -30.36
CA MET A 510 9.23 -1.61 -28.98
C MET A 510 10.55 -1.76 -28.22
N LYS A 511 10.62 -1.23 -27.00
CA LYS A 511 11.73 -1.48 -26.10
C LYS A 511 11.64 -2.93 -25.62
N MET A 512 12.68 -3.71 -25.84
CA MET A 512 12.80 -5.08 -25.39
C MET A 512 14.03 -5.25 -24.51
N PRO A 513 13.95 -6.04 -23.41
CA PRO A 513 15.12 -6.36 -22.62
C PRO A 513 16.15 -7.03 -23.51
N LYS A 514 17.40 -6.58 -23.47
CA LYS A 514 18.51 -7.30 -24.12
C LYS A 514 18.59 -8.71 -23.54
N GLU A 515 18.65 -9.73 -24.42
CA GLU A 515 18.93 -11.09 -23.98
C GLU A 515 20.35 -11.12 -23.38
N GLN A 516 20.43 -11.13 -22.05
CA GLN A 516 21.70 -11.39 -21.39
C GLN A 516 22.03 -12.86 -21.59
N GLU A 517 23.12 -13.15 -22.31
CA GLU A 517 23.79 -14.44 -22.17
C GLU A 517 23.97 -14.73 -20.68
N THR A 518 23.58 -15.92 -20.25
CA THR A 518 23.61 -16.36 -18.85
C THR A 518 25.01 -16.23 -18.25
N LYS A 519 25.40 -15.01 -17.93
CA LYS A 519 26.53 -14.74 -17.07
C LYS A 519 26.07 -14.95 -15.63
N LYS A 520 26.83 -15.78 -14.91
CA LYS A 520 26.68 -16.04 -13.47
C LYS A 520 26.29 -14.75 -12.75
N LYS A 521 25.21 -14.83 -11.93
CA LYS A 521 24.75 -13.77 -11.03
C LYS A 521 25.96 -13.07 -10.38
N ASP A 522 26.31 -11.89 -10.85
CA ASP A 522 27.15 -10.99 -10.08
C ASP A 522 26.34 -10.61 -8.84
N LYS A 523 26.99 -10.69 -7.69
CA LYS A 523 26.43 -10.23 -6.42
C LYS A 523 25.88 -8.83 -6.65
N ARG A 524 24.53 -8.70 -6.65
CA ARG A 524 23.85 -7.40 -6.74
C ARG A 524 24.48 -6.48 -5.72
N SER A 525 24.86 -5.29 -6.16
CA SER A 525 25.24 -4.22 -5.26
C SER A 525 24.13 -4.06 -4.23
N ARG A 526 24.44 -4.23 -2.97
CA ARG A 526 23.51 -3.91 -1.88
C ARG A 526 22.96 -2.52 -2.13
N LEU A 527 21.64 -2.36 -1.98
CA LEU A 527 20.99 -1.05 -1.99
C LEU A 527 21.79 -0.08 -1.11
N PRO A 528 21.88 1.22 -1.48
CA PRO A 528 22.57 2.19 -0.65
C PRO A 528 21.96 2.16 0.76
N LYS A 529 22.82 1.90 1.74
CA LYS A 529 22.45 1.90 3.15
C LYS A 529 21.93 3.27 3.58
N SER A 530 21.06 3.27 4.59
CA SER A 530 20.23 4.37 5.09
C SER A 530 20.86 5.77 5.14
N ALA A 531 20.00 6.80 5.12
CA ALA A 531 20.36 8.22 5.29
C ALA A 531 20.89 8.61 6.69
N VAL A 532 20.85 7.69 7.65
CA VAL A 532 21.53 7.83 8.95
C VAL A 532 22.80 6.99 8.85
N GLY A 533 23.97 7.62 8.89
CA GLY A 533 25.32 7.11 8.67
C GLY A 533 25.48 5.59 8.73
N GLU A 534 26.29 5.05 7.84
CA GLU A 534 26.54 3.61 7.83
C GLU A 534 27.01 3.14 9.22
N LEU A 535 26.35 2.11 9.76
CA LEU A 535 26.83 1.43 10.93
C LEU A 535 28.22 0.87 10.61
N SER A 536 29.21 1.20 11.39
CA SER A 536 30.55 0.66 11.19
C SER A 536 30.55 -0.84 11.56
N GLU A 537 31.45 -1.63 10.95
CA GLU A 537 31.59 -3.05 11.36
C GLU A 537 31.94 -3.17 12.86
N GLU A 538 32.54 -2.15 13.44
CA GLU A 538 32.90 -2.07 14.87
C GLU A 538 31.66 -1.83 15.76
N ASP A 539 30.60 -1.18 15.24
CA ASP A 539 29.36 -0.87 15.99
C ASP A 539 28.28 -1.95 15.84
N GLU A 540 28.45 -2.92 14.93
CA GLU A 540 27.53 -4.02 14.74
C GLU A 540 27.25 -4.82 16.04
N PRO A 541 28.23 -5.18 16.86
CA PRO A 541 28.00 -5.86 18.14
C PRO A 541 27.14 -5.03 19.11
N LEU A 542 27.36 -3.71 19.16
CA LEU A 542 26.53 -2.80 19.97
C LEU A 542 25.10 -2.75 19.46
N PHE A 543 24.91 -2.64 18.15
CA PHE A 543 23.58 -2.64 17.54
C PHE A 543 22.81 -3.91 17.90
N GLN A 544 23.41 -5.09 17.77
CA GLN A 544 22.78 -6.36 18.13
C GLN A 544 22.44 -6.45 19.63
N LYS A 545 23.30 -5.90 20.49
CA LYS A 545 23.04 -5.81 21.92
C LYS A 545 21.84 -4.91 22.24
N LEU A 546 21.78 -3.72 21.62
CA LEU A 546 20.64 -2.80 21.78
C LEU A 546 19.35 -3.39 21.21
N ARG A 547 19.42 -4.13 20.11
CA ARG A 547 18.30 -4.87 19.52
C ARG A 547 17.77 -5.95 20.48
N THR A 548 18.66 -6.68 21.11
CA THR A 548 18.30 -7.70 22.12
C THR A 548 17.62 -7.05 23.34
N LEU A 549 18.21 -5.98 23.88
CA LEU A 549 17.62 -5.23 25.00
C LEU A 549 16.23 -4.67 24.64
N ARG A 550 16.06 -4.15 23.41
CA ARG A 550 14.77 -3.70 22.92
C ARG A 550 13.73 -4.82 22.93
N LEU A 551 14.10 -6.02 22.46
CA LEU A 551 13.22 -7.20 22.45
C LEU A 551 12.83 -7.63 23.87
N GLU A 552 13.75 -7.58 24.84
CA GLU A 552 13.47 -7.86 26.25
C GLU A 552 12.45 -6.87 26.82
N ILE A 553 12.69 -5.58 26.65
CA ILE A 553 11.78 -4.52 27.09
C ILE A 553 10.40 -4.66 26.42
N ALA A 554 10.38 -4.92 25.13
CA ALA A 554 9.15 -5.11 24.38
C ALA A 554 8.31 -6.29 24.92
N ARG A 555 8.98 -7.39 25.33
CA ARG A 555 8.34 -8.56 25.96
C ARG A 555 7.82 -8.25 27.36
N GLU A 556 8.62 -7.57 28.21
CA GLU A 556 8.23 -7.14 29.56
C GLU A 556 6.98 -6.25 29.53
N GLU A 557 6.98 -5.26 28.63
CA GLU A 557 5.91 -4.27 28.50
C GLU A 557 4.72 -4.76 27.63
N LYS A 558 4.87 -5.89 26.96
CA LYS A 558 3.88 -6.43 25.99
C LYS A 558 3.57 -5.43 24.88
N ILE A 559 4.59 -4.78 24.33
CA ILE A 559 4.51 -3.83 23.22
C ILE A 559 5.39 -4.25 22.05
N PRO A 560 5.08 -3.82 20.82
CA PRO A 560 5.95 -4.05 19.65
C PRO A 560 7.36 -3.47 19.85
N PRO A 561 8.43 -4.17 19.41
CA PRO A 561 9.82 -3.71 19.57
C PRO A 561 10.07 -2.32 18.99
N TYR A 562 9.53 -2.01 17.81
CA TYR A 562 9.67 -0.70 17.17
C TYR A 562 8.99 0.44 17.95
N MET A 563 8.03 0.14 18.84
CA MET A 563 7.42 1.14 19.72
C MET A 563 8.34 1.55 20.87
N VAL A 564 9.24 0.67 21.30
CA VAL A 564 10.30 1.05 22.24
C VAL A 564 11.23 2.03 21.52
N PHE A 565 11.97 1.55 20.52
CA PHE A 565 12.77 2.37 19.62
C PHE A 565 12.86 1.72 18.24
N SER A 566 12.88 2.53 17.17
CA SER A 566 13.11 2.04 15.81
C SER A 566 14.57 1.62 15.60
N ASP A 567 14.86 0.82 14.57
CA ASP A 567 16.23 0.47 14.21
C ASP A 567 17.07 1.71 13.93
N LYS A 568 16.49 2.71 13.25
CA LYS A 568 17.12 4.01 13.04
C LYS A 568 17.51 4.71 14.35
N THR A 569 16.68 4.63 15.38
CA THR A 569 16.99 5.16 16.70
C THR A 569 18.15 4.39 17.33
N LEU A 570 18.15 3.05 17.22
CA LEU A 570 19.26 2.23 17.73
C LEU A 570 20.57 2.49 17.00
N ILE A 571 20.54 2.64 15.66
CA ILE A 571 21.72 3.01 14.88
C ILE A 571 22.25 4.39 15.33
N HIS A 572 21.37 5.36 15.53
CA HIS A 572 21.76 6.69 16.01
C HIS A 572 22.33 6.64 17.44
N MET A 573 21.86 5.72 18.30
CA MET A 573 22.48 5.43 19.60
C MET A 573 23.90 4.84 19.43
N CYS A 574 24.11 3.95 18.47
CA CYS A 574 25.43 3.39 18.18
C CYS A 574 26.41 4.46 17.70
N ILE A 575 25.95 5.41 16.90
CA ILE A 575 26.77 6.52 16.37
C ILE A 575 27.10 7.53 17.47
N LEU A 576 26.11 7.98 18.25
CA LEU A 576 26.28 9.02 19.27
C LEU A 576 26.86 8.48 20.58
N LYS A 577 26.68 7.20 20.87
CA LYS A 577 27.09 6.52 22.12
C LYS A 577 26.71 7.32 23.38
N PRO A 578 25.40 7.67 23.56
CA PRO A 578 24.98 8.57 24.62
C PRO A 578 25.33 8.02 26.02
N GLY A 579 25.96 8.84 26.84
CA GLY A 579 26.34 8.51 28.22
C GLY A 579 25.55 9.28 29.28
N SER A 580 24.69 10.23 28.86
CA SER A 580 23.89 11.06 29.75
C SER A 580 22.45 11.22 29.25
N GLU A 581 21.54 11.74 30.13
CA GLU A 581 20.17 12.07 29.76
C GLU A 581 20.11 13.07 28.59
N GLU A 582 20.93 14.11 28.66
CA GLU A 582 20.96 15.16 27.66
C GLU A 582 21.38 14.62 26.29
N GLU A 583 22.42 13.78 26.26
CA GLU A 583 22.88 13.13 25.03
C GLU A 583 21.85 12.13 24.49
N MET A 584 21.16 11.40 25.36
CA MET A 584 20.14 10.45 24.96
C MET A 584 18.90 11.14 24.36
N LEU A 585 18.52 12.33 24.86
CA LEU A 585 17.45 13.14 24.30
C LEU A 585 17.80 13.79 22.95
N ASN A 586 19.07 13.82 22.58
CA ASN A 586 19.55 14.23 21.26
C ASN A 586 19.48 13.10 20.22
N VAL A 587 19.23 11.85 20.64
CA VAL A 587 19.03 10.74 19.72
C VAL A 587 17.68 10.87 19.03
N THR A 588 17.67 10.82 17.70
CA THR A 588 16.44 10.89 16.91
C THR A 588 15.45 9.78 17.31
N GLY A 589 14.21 10.14 17.61
CA GLY A 589 13.15 9.19 18.02
C GLY A 589 13.11 8.91 19.53
N VAL A 590 13.94 9.59 20.33
CA VAL A 590 13.91 9.54 21.80
C VAL A 590 13.21 10.79 22.35
N GLY A 591 11.93 10.68 22.65
CA GLY A 591 11.19 11.72 23.38
C GLY A 591 11.36 11.56 24.90
N ARG A 592 11.05 12.63 25.65
CA ARG A 592 11.24 12.66 27.13
C ARG A 592 10.52 11.50 27.83
N HIS A 593 9.29 11.18 27.42
CA HIS A 593 8.50 10.08 27.99
C HIS A 593 9.17 8.71 27.76
N LYS A 594 9.69 8.46 26.53
CA LYS A 594 10.44 7.22 26.24
C LYS A 594 11.77 7.17 26.97
N TYR A 595 12.44 8.32 27.16
CA TYR A 595 13.65 8.39 27.97
C TYR A 595 13.37 8.03 29.43
N GLU A 596 12.39 8.63 30.06
CA GLU A 596 12.00 8.35 31.46
C GLU A 596 11.70 6.84 31.66
N LYS A 597 11.16 6.21 30.64
CA LYS A 597 10.73 4.81 30.70
C LYS A 597 11.86 3.82 30.38
N TYR A 598 12.67 4.10 29.38
CA TYR A 598 13.65 3.15 28.82
C TYR A 598 15.07 3.70 28.77
N GLY A 599 15.26 5.01 28.73
CA GLY A 599 16.52 5.67 28.39
C GLY A 599 17.71 5.18 29.23
N LYS A 600 17.54 5.03 30.55
CA LYS A 600 18.63 4.56 31.44
C LYS A 600 19.14 3.18 31.06
N ARG A 601 18.24 2.23 30.74
CA ARG A 601 18.62 0.85 30.35
C ARG A 601 19.45 0.85 29.06
N PHE A 602 19.14 1.73 28.12
CA PHE A 602 19.90 1.85 26.88
C PHE A 602 21.25 2.56 27.07
N ILE A 603 21.32 3.60 27.91
CA ILE A 603 22.60 4.22 28.31
C ILE A 603 23.52 3.19 28.96
N ASP A 604 22.99 2.43 29.93
CA ASP A 604 23.78 1.38 30.61
C ASP A 604 24.28 0.32 29.60
N ALA A 605 23.45 -0.04 28.60
CA ALA A 605 23.83 -0.99 27.57
C ALA A 605 24.91 -0.44 26.62
N VAL A 606 24.91 0.86 26.34
CA VAL A 606 25.94 1.55 25.53
C VAL A 606 27.26 1.65 26.28
N GLN A 607 27.21 1.94 27.58
CA GLN A 607 28.44 2.14 28.41
C GLN A 607 29.11 0.83 28.82
N ASN A 608 28.40 -0.28 28.85
CA ASN A 608 28.91 -1.60 29.28
C ASN A 608 29.34 -2.48 28.10
N LEU A 609 30.04 -1.93 27.12
CA LEU A 609 30.63 -2.67 26.01
C LEU A 609 31.95 -3.34 26.46
#